data_dcdb6cd251517b7927551ee3c79b5536
#
_entry.id   dcdb6cd251517b7927551ee3c79b5536
#
_cell.length_a   1.000
_cell.length_b   1.000
_cell.length_c   1.000
_cell.angle_alpha   90.00
_cell.angle_beta   90.00
_cell.angle_gamma   90.00
#
_symmetry.space_group_name_H-M   'P 1'
#
loop_
_entity.id
_entity.type
_entity.pdbx_description
1 polymer ?
#
loop_
_entity_poly.entity_id
_entity_poly.type
_entity_poly.pdbx_seq_one_letter_code
_entity_poly.pdbx_strand_id
1 'polypeptide(L)'
;MTTPSTPRVVIVGAGFAGLFAARELAGQHCDVLLVDRNNYHAFLPLLYQVATAAVESENIAAPVRSVIRAMGAKGRNVDFLLGEARGADFKRRQLTVEVQEDGQKRELHVPFDYLLLAPGSVTNTFGVPGADEHAFSLKSLEEAVRLRNHILRSFEAASRSTVDPEMTPDERLRRLCMVVVGGGPTGVELAGAMAELMSGALRRDFPRLGLTRPCVTLLEAGDGLLPGFPQRLRDYARRKLTSMGVDVRLGAQVERVGPEGAYLKNGDAVLAH
;
A
#
# COMPACT_ATOMS: atom_id res chain seq x y z
N MET A 1 -4.92 14.30 -50.48
CA MET A 1 -5.47 14.61 -49.14
C MET A 1 -4.94 13.53 -48.23
N THR A 2 -3.97 13.85 -47.35
CA THR A 2 -3.47 12.92 -46.37
C THR A 2 -4.58 12.71 -45.34
N THR A 3 -5.07 11.50 -45.19
CA THR A 3 -5.97 11.10 -44.07
C THR A 3 -5.33 11.59 -42.78
N PRO A 4 -6.02 12.36 -41.93
CA PRO A 4 -5.46 12.74 -40.64
C PRO A 4 -5.11 11.49 -39.88
N SER A 5 -3.83 11.37 -39.44
CA SER A 5 -3.38 10.24 -38.64
C SER A 5 -4.18 10.20 -37.33
N THR A 6 -4.66 9.03 -36.97
CA THR A 6 -5.35 8.84 -35.68
C THR A 6 -4.40 9.25 -34.54
N PRO A 7 -4.77 10.21 -33.68
CA PRO A 7 -3.88 10.71 -32.64
C PRO A 7 -3.61 9.60 -31.61
N ARG A 8 -2.35 9.52 -31.16
CA ARG A 8 -1.92 8.56 -30.14
C ARG A 8 -1.91 9.19 -28.75
N VAL A 9 -2.71 8.64 -27.84
CA VAL A 9 -2.74 9.01 -26.43
C VAL A 9 -1.99 7.96 -25.62
N VAL A 10 -0.90 8.36 -24.96
CA VAL A 10 -0.16 7.49 -24.05
C VAL A 10 -0.54 7.85 -22.61
N ILE A 11 -0.93 6.83 -21.83
CA ILE A 11 -1.33 6.98 -20.43
C ILE A 11 -0.32 6.21 -19.56
N VAL A 12 0.37 6.90 -18.66
CA VAL A 12 1.29 6.29 -17.70
C VAL A 12 0.58 6.02 -16.38
N GLY A 13 0.48 4.72 -16.03
CA GLY A 13 -0.17 4.23 -14.83
C GLY A 13 -1.54 3.60 -15.08
N ALA A 14 -1.70 2.31 -14.73
CA ALA A 14 -2.95 1.54 -14.79
C ALA A 14 -3.70 1.53 -13.44
N GLY A 15 -3.51 2.58 -12.63
CA GLY A 15 -4.30 2.84 -11.42
C GLY A 15 -5.69 3.37 -11.75
N PHE A 16 -6.40 3.89 -10.74
CA PHE A 16 -7.76 4.45 -10.93
C PHE A 16 -7.81 5.50 -12.04
N ALA A 17 -6.95 6.52 -11.97
CA ALA A 17 -6.99 7.63 -12.91
C ALA A 17 -6.70 7.16 -14.35
N GLY A 18 -5.67 6.32 -14.55
CA GLY A 18 -5.30 5.86 -15.89
C GLY A 18 -6.35 4.95 -16.52
N LEU A 19 -6.92 3.99 -15.75
CA LEU A 19 -7.98 3.12 -16.25
C LEU A 19 -9.28 3.86 -16.53
N PHE A 20 -9.65 4.84 -15.69
CA PHE A 20 -10.81 5.68 -15.98
C PHE A 20 -10.61 6.51 -17.24
N ALA A 21 -9.41 7.11 -17.43
CA ALA A 21 -9.10 7.85 -18.66
C ALA A 21 -9.13 6.94 -19.89
N ALA A 22 -8.53 5.74 -19.81
CA ALA A 22 -8.58 4.76 -20.90
C ALA A 22 -10.01 4.36 -21.25
N ARG A 23 -10.89 4.21 -20.26
CA ARG A 23 -12.30 3.89 -20.46
C ARG A 23 -13.07 4.99 -21.15
N GLU A 24 -12.83 6.25 -20.79
CA GLU A 24 -13.48 7.41 -21.44
C GLU A 24 -13.01 7.60 -22.88
N LEU A 25 -11.75 7.25 -23.18
CA LEU A 25 -11.18 7.30 -24.53
C LEU A 25 -11.51 6.06 -25.36
N ALA A 26 -12.01 4.99 -24.74
CA ALA A 26 -12.39 3.77 -25.43
C ALA A 26 -13.52 4.02 -26.44
N GLY A 27 -13.27 3.65 -27.70
CA GLY A 27 -14.20 3.87 -28.81
C GLY A 27 -14.17 5.27 -29.41
N GLN A 28 -13.32 6.16 -28.92
CA GLN A 28 -13.06 7.46 -29.54
C GLN A 28 -12.09 7.34 -30.72
N HIS A 29 -12.00 8.38 -31.55
CA HIS A 29 -11.09 8.41 -32.70
C HIS A 29 -9.66 8.74 -32.27
N CYS A 30 -9.04 7.84 -31.51
CA CYS A 30 -7.64 7.90 -31.06
C CYS A 30 -7.12 6.50 -30.77
N ASP A 31 -5.79 6.31 -30.84
CA ASP A 31 -5.10 5.12 -30.33
C ASP A 31 -4.67 5.36 -28.88
N VAL A 32 -5.07 4.51 -27.96
CA VAL A 32 -4.72 4.61 -26.55
C VAL A 32 -3.73 3.54 -26.18
N LEU A 33 -2.56 3.92 -25.66
CA LEU A 33 -1.60 3.01 -25.07
C LEU A 33 -1.47 3.26 -23.57
N LEU A 34 -1.92 2.32 -22.77
CA LEU A 34 -1.75 2.32 -21.32
C LEU A 34 -0.41 1.65 -20.96
N VAL A 35 0.44 2.32 -20.18
CA VAL A 35 1.76 1.83 -19.75
C VAL A 35 1.79 1.71 -18.25
N ASP A 36 2.14 0.55 -17.71
CA ASP A 36 2.35 0.35 -16.26
C ASP A 36 3.43 -0.71 -16.03
N ARG A 37 4.16 -0.57 -14.94
CA ARG A 37 5.15 -1.56 -14.49
C ARG A 37 4.52 -2.85 -13.95
N ASN A 38 3.23 -2.82 -13.60
CA ASN A 38 2.45 -3.96 -13.13
C ASN A 38 1.43 -4.35 -14.19
N ASN A 39 1.24 -5.64 -14.40
CA ASN A 39 0.23 -6.18 -15.33
C ASN A 39 -1.18 -6.29 -14.72
N TYR A 40 -1.37 -5.77 -13.51
CA TYR A 40 -2.63 -5.79 -12.78
C TYR A 40 -3.00 -4.40 -12.25
N HIS A 41 -4.30 -4.17 -12.09
CA HIS A 41 -4.88 -3.09 -11.31
C HIS A 41 -5.23 -3.59 -9.92
N ALA A 42 -4.76 -2.92 -8.88
CA ALA A 42 -5.14 -3.23 -7.49
C ALA A 42 -6.11 -2.19 -6.95
N PHE A 43 -7.13 -2.66 -6.24
CA PHE A 43 -8.05 -1.79 -5.50
C PHE A 43 -7.40 -1.36 -4.17
N LEU A 44 -6.54 -0.35 -4.25
CA LEU A 44 -5.68 0.11 -3.15
C LEU A 44 -6.40 0.40 -1.82
N PRO A 45 -7.68 0.85 -1.79
CA PRO A 45 -8.39 1.05 -0.52
C PRO A 45 -8.54 -0.21 0.33
N LEU A 46 -8.35 -1.40 -0.21
CA LEU A 46 -8.42 -2.67 0.52
C LEU A 46 -7.05 -3.29 0.86
N LEU A 47 -5.95 -2.57 0.65
CA LEU A 47 -4.60 -3.08 0.98
C LEU A 47 -4.46 -3.45 2.45
N TYR A 48 -5.08 -2.70 3.37
CA TYR A 48 -5.05 -3.00 4.79
C TYR A 48 -5.71 -4.35 5.12
N GLN A 49 -6.73 -4.77 4.35
CA GLN A 49 -7.38 -6.08 4.52
C GLN A 49 -6.48 -7.22 4.03
N VAL A 50 -5.71 -6.99 2.95
CA VAL A 50 -4.68 -7.96 2.53
C VAL A 50 -3.58 -8.07 3.57
N ALA A 51 -3.10 -6.94 4.09
CA ALA A 51 -2.06 -6.89 5.11
C ALA A 51 -2.47 -7.58 6.44
N THR A 52 -3.77 -7.66 6.71
CA THR A 52 -4.32 -8.33 7.90
C THR A 52 -4.97 -9.69 7.60
N ALA A 53 -4.68 -10.27 6.42
CA ALA A 53 -5.20 -11.57 5.97
C ALA A 53 -6.74 -11.68 5.99
N ALA A 54 -7.46 -10.56 5.98
CA ALA A 54 -8.92 -10.54 5.91
C ALA A 54 -9.44 -10.79 4.48
N VAL A 55 -8.63 -10.44 3.46
CA VAL A 55 -8.95 -10.63 2.04
C VAL A 55 -7.68 -11.14 1.34
N GLU A 56 -7.85 -12.10 0.43
CA GLU A 56 -6.76 -12.58 -0.42
C GLU A 56 -6.37 -11.55 -1.47
N SER A 57 -5.09 -11.52 -1.85
CA SER A 57 -4.53 -10.54 -2.80
C SER A 57 -5.22 -10.55 -4.16
N GLU A 58 -5.64 -11.73 -4.63
CA GLU A 58 -6.32 -11.95 -5.90
C GLU A 58 -7.71 -11.30 -5.96
N ASN A 59 -8.35 -11.12 -4.80
CA ASN A 59 -9.69 -10.53 -4.72
C ASN A 59 -9.70 -9.00 -4.90
N ILE A 60 -8.54 -8.36 -4.76
CA ILE A 60 -8.41 -6.90 -4.93
C ILE A 60 -7.57 -6.52 -6.15
N ALA A 61 -7.06 -7.51 -6.89
CA ALA A 61 -6.24 -7.29 -8.08
C ALA A 61 -6.89 -7.92 -9.32
N ALA A 62 -6.93 -7.16 -10.41
CA ALA A 62 -7.45 -7.61 -11.69
C ALA A 62 -6.41 -7.40 -12.79
N PRO A 63 -6.14 -8.39 -13.68
CA PRO A 63 -5.24 -8.19 -14.80
C PRO A 63 -5.69 -7.03 -15.69
N VAL A 64 -4.79 -6.09 -16.00
CA VAL A 64 -5.12 -4.88 -16.80
C VAL A 64 -5.76 -5.27 -18.13
N ARG A 65 -5.22 -6.29 -18.82
CA ARG A 65 -5.78 -6.76 -20.10
C ARG A 65 -7.20 -7.32 -19.97
N SER A 66 -7.56 -7.86 -18.79
CA SER A 66 -8.93 -8.31 -18.53
C SER A 66 -9.87 -7.11 -18.33
N VAL A 67 -9.40 -6.05 -17.67
CA VAL A 67 -10.15 -4.79 -17.52
C VAL A 67 -10.40 -4.15 -18.88
N ILE A 68 -9.37 -4.08 -19.76
CA ILE A 68 -9.51 -3.54 -21.13
C ILE A 68 -10.50 -4.40 -21.93
N ARG A 69 -10.38 -5.72 -21.87
CA ARG A 69 -11.31 -6.64 -22.56
C ARG A 69 -12.77 -6.46 -22.11
N ALA A 70 -12.98 -6.14 -20.84
CA ALA A 70 -14.33 -5.87 -20.31
C ALA A 70 -14.96 -4.58 -20.88
N MET A 71 -14.18 -3.69 -21.51
CA MET A 71 -14.71 -2.54 -22.25
C MET A 71 -15.40 -2.95 -23.56
N GLY A 72 -15.28 -4.22 -23.97
CA GLY A 72 -15.94 -4.79 -25.14
C GLY A 72 -15.48 -4.16 -26.45
N ALA A 73 -16.42 -3.93 -27.40
CA ALA A 73 -16.09 -3.35 -28.70
C ALA A 73 -15.47 -1.94 -28.61
N LYS A 74 -15.79 -1.17 -27.58
CA LYS A 74 -15.18 0.15 -27.34
C LYS A 74 -13.69 0.07 -26.98
N GLY A 75 -13.26 -1.01 -26.33
CA GLY A 75 -11.85 -1.18 -25.94
C GLY A 75 -10.90 -1.55 -27.07
N ARG A 76 -11.34 -1.66 -28.32
CA ARG A 76 -10.49 -2.07 -29.45
C ARG A 76 -9.38 -1.11 -29.81
N ASN A 77 -9.50 0.17 -29.42
CA ASN A 77 -8.49 1.19 -29.61
C ASN A 77 -7.62 1.40 -28.35
N VAL A 78 -7.71 0.50 -27.35
CA VAL A 78 -6.93 0.59 -26.11
C VAL A 78 -5.99 -0.61 -26.02
N ASP A 79 -4.69 -0.34 -26.01
CA ASP A 79 -3.63 -1.34 -25.80
C ASP A 79 -2.94 -1.15 -24.46
N PHE A 80 -2.24 -2.20 -24.02
CA PHE A 80 -1.46 -2.18 -22.79
C PHE A 80 -0.02 -2.63 -23.03
N LEU A 81 0.93 -1.83 -22.56
CA LEU A 81 2.36 -2.13 -22.52
C LEU A 81 2.80 -2.32 -21.06
N LEU A 82 3.28 -3.52 -20.73
CA LEU A 82 3.95 -3.80 -19.46
C LEU A 82 5.36 -3.23 -19.51
N GLY A 83 5.64 -2.21 -18.73
CA GLY A 83 6.94 -1.55 -18.68
C GLY A 83 6.94 -0.35 -17.74
N GLU A 84 8.11 0.08 -17.36
CA GLU A 84 8.31 1.20 -16.46
C GLU A 84 8.66 2.47 -17.24
N ALA A 85 7.82 3.50 -17.12
CA ALA A 85 8.07 4.82 -17.70
C ALA A 85 9.25 5.49 -16.95
N ARG A 86 10.34 5.76 -17.66
CA ARG A 86 11.58 6.33 -17.10
C ARG A 86 11.72 7.82 -17.36
N GLY A 87 11.17 8.33 -18.47
CA GLY A 87 11.28 9.73 -18.83
C GLY A 87 10.46 10.06 -20.07
N ALA A 88 10.22 11.36 -20.31
CA ALA A 88 9.53 11.85 -21.50
C ALA A 88 10.28 13.02 -22.12
N ASP A 89 10.54 12.93 -23.44
CA ASP A 89 10.99 14.04 -24.26
C ASP A 89 9.79 14.71 -24.91
N PHE A 90 9.39 15.84 -24.35
CA PHE A 90 8.23 16.60 -24.84
C PHE A 90 8.47 17.30 -26.18
N LYS A 91 9.75 17.59 -26.54
CA LYS A 91 10.08 18.19 -27.84
C LYS A 91 9.94 17.17 -28.96
N ARG A 92 10.43 15.94 -28.72
CA ARG A 92 10.31 14.82 -29.65
C ARG A 92 8.99 14.07 -29.51
N ARG A 93 8.20 14.36 -28.48
CA ARG A 93 6.96 13.64 -28.12
C ARG A 93 7.20 12.14 -28.00
N GLN A 94 8.20 11.75 -27.22
CA GLN A 94 8.56 10.36 -26.99
C GLN A 94 8.64 10.05 -25.49
N LEU A 95 8.00 8.95 -25.07
CA LEU A 95 8.08 8.37 -23.74
C LEU A 95 9.12 7.26 -23.76
N THR A 96 10.11 7.29 -22.88
CA THR A 96 11.04 6.18 -22.66
C THR A 96 10.45 5.19 -21.68
N VAL A 97 10.29 3.95 -22.10
CA VAL A 97 9.73 2.84 -21.31
C VAL A 97 10.77 1.72 -21.22
N GLU A 98 11.14 1.35 -20.01
CA GLU A 98 11.96 0.17 -19.74
C GLU A 98 11.06 -1.07 -19.70
N VAL A 99 11.35 -2.07 -20.52
CA VAL A 99 10.65 -3.36 -20.54
C VAL A 99 11.62 -4.49 -20.21
N GLN A 100 11.08 -5.60 -19.70
CA GLN A 100 11.84 -6.84 -19.51
C GLN A 100 11.60 -7.76 -20.71
N GLU A 101 12.68 -8.16 -21.40
CA GLU A 101 12.64 -9.09 -22.53
C GLU A 101 13.73 -10.15 -22.33
N ASP A 102 13.36 -11.40 -22.21
CA ASP A 102 14.26 -12.55 -21.96
C ASP A 102 15.24 -12.35 -20.78
N GLY A 103 14.77 -11.72 -19.71
CA GLY A 103 15.57 -11.44 -18.52
C GLY A 103 16.50 -10.22 -18.64
N GLN A 104 16.48 -9.53 -19.76
CA GLN A 104 17.25 -8.32 -20.00
C GLN A 104 16.36 -7.08 -20.02
N LYS A 105 16.90 -5.96 -19.58
CA LYS A 105 16.25 -4.65 -19.67
C LYS A 105 16.47 -4.06 -21.05
N ARG A 106 15.40 -3.61 -21.69
CA ARG A 106 15.40 -2.92 -22.97
C ARG A 106 14.61 -1.63 -22.89
N GLU A 107 15.11 -0.57 -23.48
CA GLU A 107 14.39 0.70 -23.61
C GLU A 107 13.62 0.75 -24.93
N LEU A 108 12.35 1.16 -24.82
CA LEU A 108 11.48 1.48 -25.93
C LEU A 108 11.20 2.97 -25.96
N HIS A 109 11.20 3.57 -27.14
CA HIS A 109 10.79 4.96 -27.35
C HIS A 109 9.40 5.00 -27.98
N VAL A 110 8.40 5.32 -27.15
CA VAL A 110 6.99 5.31 -27.52
C VAL A 110 6.56 6.72 -27.96
N PRO A 111 6.21 6.95 -29.24
CA PRO A 111 5.72 8.23 -29.67
C PRO A 111 4.33 8.51 -29.14
N PHE A 112 4.03 9.79 -28.85
CA PHE A 112 2.71 10.24 -28.42
C PHE A 112 2.34 11.60 -29.04
N ASP A 113 1.05 11.81 -29.27
CA ASP A 113 0.47 13.13 -29.51
C ASP A 113 0.03 13.78 -28.21
N TYR A 114 -0.51 12.96 -27.30
CA TYR A 114 -0.94 13.36 -25.96
C TYR A 114 -0.36 12.39 -24.93
N LEU A 115 0.14 12.94 -23.82
CA LEU A 115 0.65 12.17 -22.69
C LEU A 115 -0.13 12.51 -21.43
N LEU A 116 -0.74 11.48 -20.81
CA LEU A 116 -1.42 11.58 -19.52
C LEU A 116 -0.56 10.90 -18.47
N LEU A 117 -0.19 11.63 -17.42
CA LEU A 117 0.60 11.11 -16.31
C LEU A 117 -0.31 10.80 -15.13
N ALA A 118 -0.44 9.52 -14.80
CA ALA A 118 -1.22 9.00 -13.67
C ALA A 118 -0.39 7.99 -12.83
N PRO A 119 0.87 8.32 -12.45
CA PRO A 119 1.81 7.36 -11.84
C PRO A 119 1.45 6.98 -10.40
N GLY A 120 0.40 7.56 -9.83
CA GLY A 120 0.01 7.35 -8.42
C GLY A 120 0.91 8.12 -7.45
N SER A 121 1.16 7.52 -6.29
CA SER A 121 1.98 8.10 -5.23
C SER A 121 2.82 7.03 -4.54
N VAL A 122 3.93 7.45 -3.94
CA VAL A 122 4.79 6.64 -3.09
C VAL A 122 4.59 7.02 -1.62
N THR A 123 5.04 6.16 -0.72
CA THR A 123 5.08 6.49 0.71
C THR A 123 6.07 7.63 0.93
N ASN A 124 5.68 8.60 1.76
CA ASN A 124 6.56 9.64 2.25
C ASN A 124 6.84 9.38 3.73
N THR A 125 8.10 9.09 4.05
CA THR A 125 8.58 8.89 5.42
C THR A 125 8.99 10.18 6.10
N PHE A 126 8.80 11.34 5.42
CA PHE A 126 9.15 12.69 5.91
C PHE A 126 10.61 12.81 6.38
N GLY A 127 11.51 11.96 5.86
CA GLY A 127 12.91 11.93 6.24
C GLY A 127 13.15 11.41 7.66
N VAL A 128 12.21 10.69 8.25
CA VAL A 128 12.40 10.08 9.58
C VAL A 128 13.50 9.02 9.47
N PRO A 129 14.63 9.18 10.21
CA PRO A 129 15.76 8.26 10.15
C PRO A 129 15.35 6.82 10.47
N GLY A 130 15.81 5.86 9.66
CA GLY A 130 15.55 4.44 9.79
C GLY A 130 14.15 3.99 9.36
N ALA A 131 13.26 4.89 8.95
CA ALA A 131 11.91 4.50 8.52
C ALA A 131 11.93 3.66 7.24
N ASP A 132 12.80 3.98 6.28
CA ASP A 132 12.91 3.23 5.03
C ASP A 132 13.53 1.83 5.23
N GLU A 133 14.30 1.64 6.31
CA GLU A 133 15.01 0.38 6.62
C GLU A 133 14.20 -0.53 7.54
N HIS A 134 13.45 0.03 8.49
CA HIS A 134 12.84 -0.71 9.61
C HIS A 134 11.31 -0.64 9.63
N ALA A 135 10.67 0.15 8.77
CA ALA A 135 9.22 0.20 8.70
C ALA A 135 8.67 -0.45 7.43
N PHE A 136 7.41 -0.85 7.48
CA PHE A 136 6.64 -1.28 6.33
C PHE A 136 5.80 -0.13 5.79
N SER A 137 5.82 0.06 4.49
CA SER A 137 4.86 0.92 3.81
C SER A 137 3.65 0.12 3.33
N LEU A 138 2.56 0.81 3.01
CA LEU A 138 1.32 0.18 2.53
C LEU A 138 0.73 1.00 1.37
N LYS A 139 1.40 0.90 0.20
CA LYS A 139 1.03 1.59 -1.05
C LYS A 139 0.92 0.67 -2.24
N SER A 140 1.43 -0.57 -2.14
CA SER A 140 1.35 -1.58 -3.18
C SER A 140 0.85 -2.91 -2.64
N LEU A 141 0.45 -3.80 -3.55
CA LEU A 141 -0.01 -5.15 -3.20
C LEU A 141 1.14 -5.97 -2.59
N GLU A 142 2.34 -5.83 -3.14
CA GLU A 142 3.55 -6.49 -2.63
C GLU A 142 3.86 -6.08 -1.19
N GLU A 143 3.73 -4.78 -0.89
CA GLU A 143 3.94 -4.27 0.47
C GLU A 143 2.90 -4.83 1.45
N ALA A 144 1.62 -4.91 1.04
CA ALA A 144 0.56 -5.51 1.84
C ALA A 144 0.84 -6.99 2.14
N VAL A 145 1.26 -7.76 1.13
CA VAL A 145 1.64 -9.18 1.29
C VAL A 145 2.89 -9.34 2.17
N ARG A 146 3.89 -8.46 2.01
CA ARG A 146 5.09 -8.47 2.86
C ARG A 146 4.72 -8.21 4.32
N LEU A 147 3.88 -7.21 4.58
CA LEU A 147 3.41 -6.88 5.94
C LEU A 147 2.61 -8.05 6.54
N ARG A 148 1.68 -8.64 5.77
CA ARG A 148 0.94 -9.85 6.19
C ARG A 148 1.88 -10.97 6.62
N ASN A 149 2.85 -11.28 5.76
CA ASN A 149 3.78 -12.36 6.02
C ASN A 149 4.68 -12.05 7.22
N HIS A 150 5.05 -10.79 7.45
CA HIS A 150 5.79 -10.37 8.63
C HIS A 150 4.97 -10.57 9.91
N ILE A 151 3.71 -10.12 9.95
CA ILE A 151 2.81 -10.32 11.09
C ILE A 151 2.72 -11.81 11.45
N LEU A 152 2.38 -12.66 10.48
CA LEU A 152 2.22 -14.10 10.72
C LEU A 152 3.52 -14.75 11.23
N ARG A 153 4.68 -14.44 10.61
CA ARG A 153 5.98 -14.93 11.04
C ARG A 153 6.35 -14.47 12.46
N SER A 154 5.98 -13.27 12.85
CA SER A 154 6.22 -12.73 14.18
C SER A 154 5.44 -13.52 15.23
N PHE A 155 4.19 -13.89 14.96
CA PHE A 155 3.37 -14.74 15.83
C PHE A 155 3.90 -16.17 15.88
N GLU A 156 4.31 -16.75 14.76
CA GLU A 156 4.97 -18.06 14.73
C GLU A 156 6.27 -18.06 15.53
N ALA A 157 7.08 -17.02 15.40
CA ALA A 157 8.31 -16.88 16.17
C ALA A 157 8.02 -16.74 17.67
N ALA A 158 7.04 -15.89 18.05
CA ALA A 158 6.66 -15.74 19.44
C ALA A 158 6.11 -17.05 20.06
N SER A 159 5.42 -17.87 19.27
CA SER A 159 4.89 -19.16 19.75
C SER A 159 5.98 -20.17 20.11
N ARG A 160 7.16 -20.07 19.46
CA ARG A 160 8.33 -20.93 19.80
C ARG A 160 8.87 -20.68 21.20
N SER A 161 8.60 -19.54 21.82
CA SER A 161 8.99 -19.25 23.20
C SER A 161 8.48 -20.28 24.23
N THR A 162 7.48 -21.07 23.85
CA THR A 162 7.00 -22.17 24.70
C THR A 162 7.97 -23.36 24.78
N VAL A 163 8.93 -23.44 23.84
CA VAL A 163 9.91 -24.54 23.72
C VAL A 163 11.33 -24.01 23.54
N ASP A 164 11.51 -22.70 23.35
CA ASP A 164 12.81 -22.04 23.19
C ASP A 164 13.15 -21.27 24.46
N PRO A 165 14.07 -21.79 25.29
CA PRO A 165 14.45 -21.17 26.58
C PRO A 165 15.28 -19.89 26.41
N GLU A 166 15.80 -19.62 25.20
CA GLU A 166 16.63 -18.42 24.94
C GLU A 166 15.78 -17.19 24.65
N MET A 167 14.51 -17.33 24.25
CA MET A 167 13.62 -16.22 23.98
C MET A 167 13.14 -15.56 25.29
N THR A 168 13.53 -14.32 25.50
CA THR A 168 13.09 -13.55 26.67
C THR A 168 11.61 -13.15 26.59
N PRO A 169 10.94 -12.93 27.75
CA PRO A 169 9.56 -12.41 27.75
C PRO A 169 9.40 -11.08 27.01
N ASP A 170 10.39 -10.20 27.11
CA ASP A 170 10.37 -8.88 26.44
C ASP A 170 10.51 -9.02 24.93
N GLU A 171 11.37 -9.89 24.44
CA GLU A 171 11.51 -10.20 23.02
C GLU A 171 10.21 -10.81 22.47
N ARG A 172 9.60 -11.74 23.19
CA ARG A 172 8.30 -12.31 22.84
C ARG A 172 7.23 -11.22 22.73
N LEU A 173 7.17 -10.32 23.71
CA LEU A 173 6.19 -9.22 23.71
C LEU A 173 6.41 -8.30 22.53
N ARG A 174 7.65 -7.89 22.23
CA ARG A 174 7.96 -7.04 21.06
C ARG A 174 7.47 -7.66 19.77
N ARG A 175 7.64 -8.98 19.58
CA ARG A 175 7.16 -9.69 18.37
C ARG A 175 5.64 -9.69 18.22
N LEU A 176 4.91 -9.53 19.30
CA LEU A 176 3.45 -9.48 19.32
C LEU A 176 2.89 -8.06 19.21
N CYS A 177 3.74 -7.04 19.35
CA CYS A 177 3.33 -5.65 19.32
C CYS A 177 3.55 -5.03 17.94
N MET A 178 2.57 -4.25 17.49
CA MET A 178 2.57 -3.56 16.20
C MET A 178 2.42 -2.06 16.42
N VAL A 179 3.22 -1.28 15.70
CA VAL A 179 3.14 0.19 15.73
C VAL A 179 2.71 0.68 14.35
N VAL A 180 1.66 1.46 14.33
CA VAL A 180 1.16 2.15 13.13
C VAL A 180 1.49 3.64 13.28
N VAL A 181 2.18 4.22 12.32
CA VAL A 181 2.56 5.64 12.32
C VAL A 181 1.71 6.40 11.31
N GLY A 182 0.96 7.38 11.80
CA GLY A 182 0.06 8.24 11.03
C GLY A 182 -1.41 7.92 11.27
N GLY A 183 -2.16 8.92 11.75
CA GLY A 183 -3.61 8.83 12.04
C GLY A 183 -4.51 9.22 10.87
N GLY A 184 -4.01 9.16 9.62
CA GLY A 184 -4.83 9.31 8.43
C GLY A 184 -5.72 8.08 8.16
N PRO A 185 -6.53 8.08 7.07
CA PRO A 185 -7.46 6.99 6.77
C PRO A 185 -6.80 5.61 6.78
N THR A 186 -5.69 5.43 6.05
CA THR A 186 -4.98 4.15 5.96
C THR A 186 -4.50 3.65 7.32
N GLY A 187 -3.93 4.54 8.15
CA GLY A 187 -3.43 4.14 9.48
C GLY A 187 -4.56 3.76 10.44
N VAL A 188 -5.69 4.48 10.40
CA VAL A 188 -6.88 4.17 11.20
C VAL A 188 -7.48 2.82 10.79
N GLU A 189 -7.61 2.57 9.48
CA GLU A 189 -8.11 1.30 8.93
C GLU A 189 -7.17 0.13 9.28
N LEU A 190 -5.86 0.31 9.09
CA LEU A 190 -4.86 -0.71 9.39
C LEU A 190 -4.83 -1.04 10.89
N ALA A 191 -4.80 -0.03 11.78
CA ALA A 191 -4.78 -0.25 13.22
C ALA A 191 -6.04 -0.99 13.72
N GLY A 192 -7.20 -0.64 13.17
CA GLY A 192 -8.45 -1.35 13.46
C GLY A 192 -8.43 -2.80 12.99
N ALA A 193 -8.02 -3.04 11.75
CA ALA A 193 -7.94 -4.38 11.18
C ALA A 193 -6.90 -5.26 11.89
N MET A 194 -5.76 -4.70 12.30
CA MET A 194 -4.76 -5.41 13.12
C MET A 194 -5.34 -5.82 14.48
N ALA A 195 -6.08 -4.92 15.14
CA ALA A 195 -6.72 -5.24 16.41
C ALA A 195 -7.77 -6.36 16.26
N GLU A 196 -8.53 -6.37 15.15
CA GLU A 196 -9.48 -7.44 14.83
C GLU A 196 -8.78 -8.77 14.57
N LEU A 197 -7.71 -8.77 13.77
CA LEU A 197 -6.90 -9.95 13.49
C LEU A 197 -6.35 -10.56 14.79
N MET A 198 -5.76 -9.73 15.66
CA MET A 198 -5.16 -10.18 16.92
C MET A 198 -6.20 -10.70 17.92
N SER A 199 -7.34 -10.01 18.02
CA SER A 199 -8.43 -10.42 18.94
C SER A 199 -9.22 -11.62 18.42
N GLY A 200 -9.22 -11.82 17.11
CA GLY A 200 -9.97 -12.86 16.40
C GLY A 200 -9.14 -14.10 16.08
N ALA A 201 -8.62 -14.16 14.83
CA ALA A 201 -7.95 -15.33 14.30
C ALA A 201 -6.68 -15.68 15.09
N LEU A 202 -5.75 -14.73 15.24
CA LEU A 202 -4.47 -15.03 15.92
C LEU A 202 -4.63 -15.46 17.37
N ARG A 203 -5.60 -14.91 18.09
CA ARG A 203 -5.89 -15.36 19.46
C ARG A 203 -6.38 -16.81 19.50
N ARG A 204 -7.13 -17.26 18.52
CA ARG A 204 -7.64 -18.65 18.43
C ARG A 204 -6.55 -19.60 17.97
N ASP A 205 -5.74 -19.19 17.00
CA ASP A 205 -4.71 -20.02 16.39
C ASP A 205 -3.48 -20.18 17.31
N PHE A 206 -3.21 -19.17 18.16
CA PHE A 206 -2.09 -19.15 19.11
C PHE A 206 -2.54 -19.06 20.59
N PRO A 207 -3.35 -20.02 21.10
CA PRO A 207 -3.93 -19.93 22.45
C PRO A 207 -2.89 -19.90 23.56
N ARG A 208 -1.71 -20.53 23.34
CA ARG A 208 -0.61 -20.57 24.33
C ARG A 208 0.12 -19.23 24.49
N LEU A 209 -0.06 -18.28 23.57
CA LEU A 209 0.50 -16.93 23.72
C LEU A 209 -0.22 -16.11 24.80
N GLY A 210 -1.42 -16.51 25.21
CA GLY A 210 -2.17 -15.85 26.28
C GLY A 210 -2.58 -14.43 25.95
N LEU A 211 -2.87 -14.14 24.69
CA LEU A 211 -3.27 -12.80 24.22
C LEU A 211 -4.61 -12.40 24.87
N THR A 212 -4.57 -11.49 25.81
CA THR A 212 -5.77 -10.97 26.49
C THR A 212 -6.36 -9.78 25.75
N ARG A 213 -5.51 -9.00 25.07
CA ARG A 213 -5.87 -7.82 24.26
C ARG A 213 -4.87 -7.65 23.11
N PRO A 214 -5.25 -6.96 22.03
CA PRO A 214 -4.32 -6.64 20.95
C PRO A 214 -3.21 -5.71 21.45
N CYS A 215 -1.97 -5.93 20.97
CA CYS A 215 -0.86 -5.02 21.20
C CYS A 215 -0.64 -4.19 19.93
N VAL A 216 -1.51 -3.21 19.73
CA VAL A 216 -1.46 -2.28 18.59
C VAL A 216 -1.41 -0.86 19.13
N THR A 217 -0.37 -0.10 18.74
CA THR A 217 -0.25 1.32 19.06
C THR A 217 -0.34 2.13 17.77
N LEU A 218 -1.21 3.13 17.74
CA LEU A 218 -1.33 4.11 16.65
C LEU A 218 -0.74 5.44 17.13
N LEU A 219 0.33 5.88 16.47
CA LEU A 219 1.02 7.14 16.73
C LEU A 219 0.58 8.20 15.71
N GLU A 220 0.12 9.35 16.19
CA GLU A 220 -0.24 10.49 15.36
C GLU A 220 0.45 11.75 15.91
N ALA A 221 1.16 12.46 15.03
CA ALA A 221 1.88 13.69 15.41
C ALA A 221 0.94 14.86 15.72
N GLY A 222 -0.23 14.88 15.11
CA GLY A 222 -1.26 15.90 15.32
C GLY A 222 -2.08 15.67 16.58
N ASP A 223 -3.04 16.57 16.79
CA ASP A 223 -3.97 16.57 17.94
C ASP A 223 -5.19 15.67 17.79
N GLY A 224 -5.32 14.98 16.61
CA GLY A 224 -6.45 14.11 16.34
C GLY A 224 -6.29 13.28 15.10
N LEU A 225 -7.02 12.17 15.06
CA LEU A 225 -7.08 11.28 13.91
C LEU A 225 -7.86 11.91 12.74
N LEU A 226 -7.64 11.40 11.52
CA LEU A 226 -8.39 11.75 10.32
C LEU A 226 -8.44 13.27 10.06
N PRO A 227 -7.28 13.95 9.90
CA PRO A 227 -7.25 15.37 9.59
C PRO A 227 -8.05 15.63 8.30
N GLY A 228 -8.88 16.68 8.31
CA GLY A 228 -9.79 17.00 7.20
C GLY A 228 -11.18 16.39 7.29
N PHE A 229 -11.44 15.47 8.21
CA PHE A 229 -12.78 14.97 8.50
C PHE A 229 -13.49 15.83 9.58
N PRO A 230 -14.84 15.87 9.57
CA PRO A 230 -15.60 16.53 10.62
C PRO A 230 -15.26 15.98 12.02
N GLN A 231 -15.18 16.87 13.02
CA GLN A 231 -14.75 16.53 14.39
C GLN A 231 -15.50 15.31 14.97
N ARG A 232 -16.82 15.23 14.72
CA ARG A 232 -17.63 14.08 15.16
C ARG A 232 -17.10 12.73 14.67
N LEU A 233 -16.59 12.66 13.42
CA LEU A 233 -16.03 11.44 12.84
C LEU A 233 -14.64 11.14 13.40
N ARG A 234 -13.82 12.17 13.62
CA ARG A 234 -12.50 12.07 14.26
C ARG A 234 -12.63 11.48 15.67
N ASP A 235 -13.56 12.01 16.48
CA ASP A 235 -13.82 11.53 17.83
C ASP A 235 -14.40 10.11 17.84
N TYR A 236 -15.27 9.80 16.87
CA TYR A 236 -15.81 8.46 16.71
C TYR A 236 -14.69 7.45 16.41
N ALA A 237 -13.84 7.73 15.44
CA ALA A 237 -12.72 6.86 15.06
C ALA A 237 -11.80 6.58 16.26
N ARG A 238 -11.43 7.63 17.02
CA ARG A 238 -10.62 7.48 18.23
C ARG A 238 -11.29 6.57 19.26
N ARG A 239 -12.56 6.85 19.61
CA ARG A 239 -13.31 6.02 20.58
C ARG A 239 -13.44 4.58 20.11
N LYS A 240 -13.71 4.37 18.80
CA LYS A 240 -13.84 3.03 18.22
C LYS A 240 -12.54 2.25 18.34
N LEU A 241 -11.41 2.81 17.90
CA LEU A 241 -10.09 2.17 18.01
C LEU A 241 -9.74 1.85 19.45
N THR A 242 -9.93 2.81 20.37
CA THR A 242 -9.68 2.57 21.81
C THR A 242 -10.56 1.44 22.36
N SER A 243 -11.84 1.36 21.97
CA SER A 243 -12.74 0.27 22.39
C SER A 243 -12.33 -1.10 21.82
N MET A 244 -11.59 -1.12 20.71
CA MET A 244 -10.99 -2.33 20.13
C MET A 244 -9.67 -2.71 20.78
N GLY A 245 -9.16 -1.92 21.73
CA GLY A 245 -7.92 -2.16 22.45
C GLY A 245 -6.68 -1.54 21.80
N VAL A 246 -6.84 -0.69 20.79
CA VAL A 246 -5.72 0.07 20.20
C VAL A 246 -5.30 1.20 21.14
N ASP A 247 -4.01 1.30 21.43
CA ASP A 247 -3.40 2.43 22.13
C ASP A 247 -3.21 3.59 21.15
N VAL A 248 -4.08 4.62 21.23
CA VAL A 248 -4.03 5.79 20.35
C VAL A 248 -3.31 6.94 21.03
N ARG A 249 -2.11 7.27 20.53
CA ARG A 249 -1.26 8.36 21.04
C ARG A 249 -1.27 9.53 20.08
N LEU A 250 -1.87 10.64 20.51
CA LEU A 250 -1.89 11.90 19.79
C LEU A 250 -0.74 12.80 20.27
N GLY A 251 -0.28 13.73 19.42
CA GLY A 251 0.91 14.56 19.71
C GLY A 251 2.21 13.74 19.74
N ALA A 252 2.17 12.49 19.28
CA ALA A 252 3.26 11.52 19.33
C ALA A 252 4.10 11.59 18.05
N GLN A 253 4.99 12.56 17.95
CA GLN A 253 5.87 12.72 16.79
C GLN A 253 7.02 11.73 16.85
N VAL A 254 7.12 10.86 15.83
CA VAL A 254 8.23 9.93 15.66
C VAL A 254 9.47 10.71 15.23
N GLU A 255 10.58 10.52 15.94
CA GLU A 255 11.88 11.12 15.66
C GLU A 255 12.76 10.19 14.83
N ARG A 256 12.74 8.89 15.15
CA ARG A 256 13.44 7.83 14.40
C ARG A 256 12.75 6.49 14.54
N VAL A 257 13.02 5.61 13.61
CA VAL A 257 12.62 4.20 13.66
C VAL A 257 13.86 3.32 13.74
N GLY A 258 13.81 2.26 14.51
CA GLY A 258 14.90 1.29 14.64
C GLY A 258 14.37 -0.14 14.66
N PRO A 259 15.28 -1.13 14.74
CA PRO A 259 14.91 -2.54 14.71
C PRO A 259 14.04 -2.98 15.89
N GLU A 260 13.97 -2.18 16.95
CA GLU A 260 13.18 -2.48 18.14
C GLU A 260 11.90 -1.66 18.26
N GLY A 261 11.62 -0.73 17.33
CA GLY A 261 10.40 0.07 17.33
C GLY A 261 10.58 1.53 16.96
N ALA A 262 9.61 2.37 17.35
CA ALA A 262 9.57 3.79 17.09
C ALA A 262 9.99 4.61 18.33
N TYR A 263 10.82 5.63 18.11
CA TYR A 263 11.31 6.54 19.15
C TYR A 263 10.71 7.92 18.91
N LEU A 264 10.15 8.51 19.97
CA LEU A 264 9.40 9.75 19.91
C LEU A 264 10.26 10.94 20.32
N LYS A 265 9.94 12.13 19.84
CA LYS A 265 10.65 13.38 20.19
C LYS A 265 10.62 13.73 21.68
N ASN A 266 9.65 13.26 22.43
CA ASN A 266 9.55 13.45 23.87
C ASN A 266 10.46 12.52 24.69
N GLY A 267 11.26 11.68 24.03
CA GLY A 267 12.16 10.70 24.64
C GLY A 267 11.54 9.32 24.88
N ASP A 268 10.24 9.14 24.67
CA ASP A 268 9.59 7.83 24.80
C ASP A 268 9.97 6.90 23.65
N ALA A 269 9.86 5.59 23.91
CA ALA A 269 9.95 4.56 22.88
C ALA A 269 8.70 3.69 22.88
N VAL A 270 8.27 3.24 21.69
CA VAL A 270 7.22 2.27 21.51
C VAL A 270 7.83 1.06 20.83
N LEU A 271 8.03 0.00 21.60
CA LEU A 271 8.74 -1.20 21.15
C LEU A 271 7.80 -2.09 20.31
N ALA A 272 8.32 -2.57 19.17
CA ALA A 272 7.70 -3.50 18.25
C ALA A 272 8.79 -4.18 17.42
N HIS A 273 8.41 -5.21 16.67
CA HIS A 273 9.34 -5.94 15.80
C HIS A 273 9.00 -5.69 14.32
#